data_a1b7dcfb027c60f2bfb6909cb432349c
#
_entry.id   a1b7dcfb027c60f2bfb6909cb432349c
#
_cell.length_a   1.000
_cell.length_b   1.000
_cell.length_c   1.000
_cell.angle_alpha   90.00
_cell.angle_beta   90.00
_cell.angle_gamma   90.00
#
_symmetry.space_group_name_H-M   'P 1'
#
loop_
_entity.id
_entity.type
_entity.pdbx_description
1 polymer ?
#
loop_
_entity_poly.entity_id
_entity_poly.type
_entity_poly.pdbx_seq_one_letter_code
_entity_poly.pdbx_strand_id
1 'polypeptide(L)'
;MDVKDINLNDYEISPQADKDIIVLRKKKSKYPKWEDLGEIRGYHIYPDSSIGALTEAYRTSRGNGNIFLTEKHAKSALAMAQISQLIPYYGKITNDEWNDNSIKKYIIYKSYNHVNVDVVFTKYELLAFHTQEQRDEFLKNNEQLVKDYLMIE
;
A
#
# COMPACT_ATOMS: atom_id res chain seq x y z
N MET A 1 -30.07 11.90 21.24
CA MET A 1 -30.03 12.00 19.78
C MET A 1 -31.48 12.06 19.31
N ASP A 2 -31.89 13.16 18.71
CA ASP A 2 -33.29 13.34 18.32
C ASP A 2 -33.54 12.56 17.02
N VAL A 3 -34.61 11.77 16.95
CA VAL A 3 -34.95 10.89 15.79
C VAL A 3 -35.08 11.69 14.50
N LYS A 4 -35.24 13.00 14.58
CA LYS A 4 -35.39 13.92 13.44
C LYS A 4 -34.14 14.10 12.60
N ASP A 5 -32.97 13.70 13.12
CA ASP A 5 -31.65 13.89 12.46
C ASP A 5 -31.15 12.64 11.75
N ILE A 6 -31.97 11.56 11.71
CA ILE A 6 -31.56 10.30 11.10
C ILE A 6 -31.95 10.28 9.62
N ASN A 7 -30.98 10.33 8.72
CA ASN A 7 -31.21 10.07 7.30
C ASN A 7 -31.42 8.56 7.08
N LEU A 8 -32.64 8.12 6.92
CA LEU A 8 -33.00 6.71 6.75
C LEU A 8 -32.39 6.06 5.50
N ASN A 9 -31.93 6.85 4.53
CA ASN A 9 -31.22 6.32 3.35
C ASN A 9 -29.86 5.69 3.70
N ASP A 10 -29.28 6.06 4.84
CA ASP A 10 -27.99 5.55 5.32
C ASP A 10 -28.12 4.24 6.12
N TYR A 11 -29.36 3.76 6.30
CA TYR A 11 -29.63 2.59 7.14
C TYR A 11 -30.35 1.49 6.35
N GLU A 12 -30.18 0.26 6.80
CA GLU A 12 -30.92 -0.93 6.36
C GLU A 12 -31.56 -1.61 7.56
N ILE A 13 -32.63 -2.34 7.33
CA ILE A 13 -33.32 -3.14 8.38
C ILE A 13 -32.43 -4.34 8.70
N SER A 14 -32.05 -4.48 9.97
CA SER A 14 -31.26 -5.63 10.42
C SER A 14 -32.09 -6.92 10.32
N PRO A 15 -31.53 -8.02 9.81
CA PRO A 15 -32.23 -9.32 9.81
C PRO A 15 -32.50 -9.88 11.23
N GLN A 16 -31.96 -9.25 12.27
CA GLN A 16 -32.19 -9.59 13.68
C GLN A 16 -33.35 -8.79 14.30
N ALA A 17 -34.12 -8.03 13.49
CA ALA A 17 -35.29 -7.32 13.97
C ALA A 17 -36.35 -8.32 14.46
N ASP A 18 -36.76 -8.18 15.74
CA ASP A 18 -37.89 -8.92 16.30
C ASP A 18 -39.21 -8.32 15.79
N LYS A 19 -40.33 -9.05 15.91
CA LYS A 19 -41.61 -8.63 15.31
C LYS A 19 -42.10 -7.24 15.75
N ASP A 20 -41.65 -6.78 16.92
CA ASP A 20 -42.10 -5.52 17.51
C ASP A 20 -41.00 -4.44 17.56
N ILE A 21 -39.78 -4.75 17.07
CA ILE A 21 -38.66 -3.80 17.10
C ILE A 21 -37.97 -3.77 15.76
N ILE A 22 -37.93 -2.60 15.13
CA ILE A 22 -37.15 -2.36 13.92
C ILE A 22 -35.74 -1.94 14.33
N VAL A 23 -34.75 -2.80 14.08
CA VAL A 23 -33.35 -2.48 14.29
C VAL A 23 -32.76 -1.96 13.00
N LEU A 24 -32.36 -0.69 12.99
CA LEU A 24 -31.67 -0.06 11.87
C LEU A 24 -30.16 -0.28 12.00
N ARG A 25 -29.56 -0.81 10.95
CA ARG A 25 -28.11 -0.93 10.83
C ARG A 25 -27.62 0.07 9.78
N LYS A 26 -26.60 0.84 10.11
CA LYS A 26 -25.97 1.74 9.15
C LYS A 26 -25.45 0.94 7.95
N LYS A 27 -25.83 1.32 6.74
CA LYS A 27 -25.31 0.69 5.51
C LYS A 27 -23.80 0.80 5.48
N LYS A 28 -23.12 -0.31 5.19
CA LYS A 28 -21.68 -0.26 4.96
C LYS A 28 -21.42 0.51 3.66
N SER A 29 -20.47 1.43 3.71
CA SER A 29 -20.00 2.10 2.49
C SER A 29 -19.50 1.06 1.49
N LYS A 30 -19.84 1.25 0.21
CA LYS A 30 -19.28 0.44 -0.89
C LYS A 30 -17.75 0.61 -0.96
N TYR A 31 -17.26 1.78 -0.54
CA TYR A 31 -15.85 2.12 -0.48
C TYR A 31 -15.51 2.49 0.98
N PRO A 32 -15.07 1.52 1.80
CA PRO A 32 -14.74 1.76 3.19
C PRO A 32 -13.55 2.72 3.30
N LYS A 33 -13.54 3.55 4.33
CA LYS A 33 -12.34 4.27 4.76
C LYS A 33 -11.41 3.30 5.48
N TRP A 34 -10.15 3.71 5.65
CA TRP A 34 -9.16 2.90 6.38
C TRP A 34 -9.67 2.51 7.78
N GLU A 35 -10.27 3.44 8.49
CA GLU A 35 -10.79 3.25 9.85
C GLU A 35 -11.98 2.28 9.92
N ASP A 36 -12.69 2.11 8.78
CA ASP A 36 -13.84 1.21 8.63
C ASP A 36 -13.42 -0.21 8.22
N LEU A 37 -12.14 -0.41 7.87
CA LEU A 37 -11.60 -1.73 7.58
C LEU A 37 -11.60 -2.55 8.86
N GLY A 38 -12.58 -3.43 9.00
CA GLY A 38 -12.68 -4.37 10.10
C GLY A 38 -11.58 -5.43 10.05
N GLU A 39 -11.88 -6.63 10.53
CA GLU A 39 -10.94 -7.75 10.46
C GLU A 39 -10.60 -8.09 9.00
N ILE A 40 -9.35 -7.90 8.62
CA ILE A 40 -8.81 -8.31 7.31
C ILE A 40 -8.19 -9.69 7.49
N ARG A 41 -8.62 -10.64 6.67
CA ARG A 41 -7.95 -11.94 6.54
C ARG A 41 -6.93 -11.85 5.41
N GLY A 42 -5.78 -12.47 5.59
CA GLY A 42 -4.78 -12.48 4.53
C GLY A 42 -3.38 -12.81 5.03
N TYR A 43 -2.41 -12.02 4.65
CA TYR A 43 -1.00 -12.23 4.92
C TYR A 43 -0.47 -11.17 5.87
N HIS A 44 0.38 -11.59 6.79
CA HIS A 44 1.02 -10.73 7.78
C HIS A 44 2.52 -10.68 7.56
N ILE A 45 3.12 -9.50 7.72
CA ILE A 45 4.57 -9.33 7.76
C ILE A 45 5.01 -9.42 9.22
N TYR A 46 5.84 -10.40 9.53
CA TYR A 46 6.41 -10.61 10.85
C TYR A 46 7.61 -9.69 11.12
N PRO A 47 8.01 -9.51 12.41
CA PRO A 47 9.15 -8.67 12.76
C PRO A 47 10.49 -9.09 12.14
N ASP A 48 10.65 -10.35 11.80
CA ASP A 48 11.82 -10.91 11.11
C ASP A 48 11.76 -10.75 9.57
N SER A 49 10.78 -9.98 9.08
CA SER A 49 10.51 -9.77 7.65
C SER A 49 10.00 -11.01 6.90
N SER A 50 9.66 -12.08 7.59
CA SER A 50 8.95 -13.19 6.97
C SER A 50 7.48 -12.83 6.69
N ILE A 51 6.87 -13.50 5.72
CA ILE A 51 5.46 -13.31 5.36
C ILE A 51 4.73 -14.63 5.54
N GLY A 52 3.61 -14.60 6.23
CA GLY A 52 2.81 -15.79 6.46
C GLY A 52 1.31 -15.51 6.40
N ALA A 53 0.54 -16.54 6.02
CA ALA A 53 -0.91 -16.47 6.05
C ALA A 53 -1.41 -16.38 7.51
N LEU A 54 -2.38 -15.50 7.74
CA LEU A 54 -3.03 -15.40 9.05
C LEU A 54 -3.96 -16.58 9.26
N THR A 55 -3.67 -17.32 10.33
CA THR A 55 -4.61 -18.28 10.88
C THR A 55 -5.64 -17.58 11.79
N GLU A 56 -6.74 -18.25 12.12
CA GLU A 56 -7.79 -17.66 13.00
C GLU A 56 -7.27 -17.17 14.36
N ALA A 57 -6.20 -17.77 14.88
CA ALA A 57 -5.61 -17.42 16.17
C ALA A 57 -4.97 -16.00 16.21
N TYR A 58 -4.64 -15.44 15.08
CA TYR A 58 -3.98 -14.11 14.98
C TYR A 58 -4.93 -12.95 14.66
N ARG A 59 -6.25 -13.16 14.68
CA ARG A 59 -7.26 -12.12 14.43
C ARG A 59 -7.18 -10.91 15.37
N THR A 60 -6.44 -11.00 16.46
CA THR A 60 -6.34 -9.98 17.50
C THR A 60 -5.17 -9.02 17.33
N SER A 61 -4.38 -9.12 16.27
CA SER A 61 -3.31 -8.14 16.00
C SER A 61 -3.91 -6.79 15.60
N ARG A 62 -4.55 -6.16 16.56
CA ARG A 62 -5.04 -4.79 16.47
C ARG A 62 -3.83 -3.87 16.44
N GLY A 63 -3.70 -3.07 15.43
CA GLY A 63 -2.98 -1.84 15.63
C GLY A 63 -2.21 -1.26 14.46
N ASN A 64 -1.51 -2.00 13.63
CA ASN A 64 -0.59 -1.38 12.68
C ASN A 64 -0.84 -1.68 11.19
N GLY A 65 -1.91 -2.41 10.86
CA GLY A 65 -2.28 -2.64 9.48
C GLY A 65 -1.30 -3.47 8.65
N ASN A 66 -0.40 -4.25 9.28
CA ASN A 66 0.53 -5.15 8.59
C ASN A 66 -0.14 -6.42 8.04
N ILE A 67 -1.43 -6.32 7.70
CA ILE A 67 -2.23 -7.40 7.15
C ILE A 67 -2.64 -7.04 5.73
N PHE A 68 -2.35 -7.90 4.80
CA PHE A 68 -2.58 -7.69 3.37
C PHE A 68 -3.47 -8.79 2.81
N LEU A 69 -4.33 -8.44 1.84
CA LEU A 69 -5.27 -9.39 1.24
C LEU A 69 -4.57 -10.53 0.48
N THR A 70 -3.39 -10.26 -0.07
CA THR A 70 -2.60 -11.24 -0.82
C THR A 70 -1.15 -11.21 -0.39
N GLU A 71 -0.45 -12.35 -0.58
CA GLU A 71 0.98 -12.45 -0.35
C GLU A 71 1.77 -11.44 -1.21
N LYS A 72 1.35 -11.23 -2.44
CA LYS A 72 1.94 -10.26 -3.37
C LYS A 72 1.89 -8.83 -2.83
N HIS A 73 0.77 -8.42 -2.23
CA HIS A 73 0.66 -7.11 -1.58
C HIS A 73 1.56 -7.01 -0.33
N ALA A 74 1.68 -8.09 0.46
CA ALA A 74 2.58 -8.12 1.59
C ALA A 74 4.06 -8.00 1.15
N LYS A 75 4.46 -8.74 0.12
CA LYS A 75 5.82 -8.63 -0.49
C LYS A 75 6.10 -7.22 -0.98
N SER A 76 5.16 -6.61 -1.69
CA SER A 76 5.32 -5.24 -2.21
C SER A 76 5.47 -4.21 -1.09
N ALA A 77 4.69 -4.32 -0.01
CA ALA A 77 4.79 -3.42 1.13
C ALA A 77 6.12 -3.57 1.87
N LEU A 78 6.58 -4.80 2.07
CA LEU A 78 7.89 -5.09 2.66
C LEU A 78 9.02 -4.54 1.78
N ALA A 79 8.97 -4.80 0.48
CA ALA A 79 9.94 -4.31 -0.49
C ALA A 79 10.00 -2.78 -0.51
N MET A 80 8.85 -2.09 -0.46
CA MET A 80 8.79 -0.64 -0.36
C MET A 80 9.50 -0.11 0.89
N ALA A 81 9.30 -0.76 2.05
CA ALA A 81 9.97 -0.38 3.29
C ALA A 81 11.49 -0.56 3.19
N GLN A 82 11.96 -1.68 2.63
CA GLN A 82 13.38 -1.97 2.43
C GLN A 82 14.03 -1.02 1.42
N ILE A 83 13.38 -0.74 0.28
CA ILE A 83 13.82 0.23 -0.72
C ILE A 83 13.96 1.62 -0.09
N SER A 84 13.00 2.05 0.72
CA SER A 84 13.05 3.36 1.39
C SER A 84 14.28 3.52 2.30
N GLN A 85 14.81 2.42 2.85
CA GLN A 85 16.04 2.42 3.64
C GLN A 85 17.30 2.41 2.78
N LEU A 86 17.23 1.83 1.57
CA LEU A 86 18.37 1.73 0.65
C LEU A 86 18.60 2.98 -0.19
N ILE A 87 17.53 3.65 -0.64
CA ILE A 87 17.60 4.82 -1.53
C ILE A 87 18.58 5.90 -1.06
N PRO A 88 18.68 6.26 0.24
CA PRO A 88 19.63 7.26 0.69
C PRO A 88 21.09 6.94 0.38
N TYR A 89 21.45 5.67 0.27
CA TYR A 89 22.82 5.23 -0.05
C TYR A 89 23.15 5.33 -1.55
N TYR A 90 22.12 5.44 -2.40
CA TYR A 90 22.24 5.60 -3.85
C TYR A 90 21.97 7.03 -4.33
N GLY A 91 21.85 8.00 -3.40
CA GLY A 91 21.59 9.39 -3.74
C GLY A 91 20.10 9.68 -3.95
N LYS A 92 19.40 9.96 -2.86
CA LYS A 92 17.96 10.30 -2.89
C LYS A 92 17.73 11.66 -3.55
N ILE A 93 16.80 11.73 -4.50
CA ILE A 93 16.29 12.99 -5.04
C ILE A 93 15.54 13.75 -3.94
N THR A 94 15.91 15.00 -3.71
CA THR A 94 15.26 15.88 -2.73
C THR A 94 13.99 16.52 -3.29
N ASN A 95 13.15 17.10 -2.40
CA ASN A 95 11.95 17.79 -2.83
C ASN A 95 12.26 19.00 -3.74
N ASP A 96 13.34 19.72 -3.47
CA ASP A 96 13.75 20.87 -4.29
C ASP A 96 14.17 20.43 -5.68
N GLU A 97 14.92 19.34 -5.79
CA GLU A 97 15.31 18.75 -7.06
C GLU A 97 14.12 18.16 -7.83
N TRP A 98 13.10 17.65 -7.14
CA TRP A 98 11.86 17.24 -7.80
C TRP A 98 11.12 18.39 -8.44
N ASN A 99 11.16 19.56 -7.82
CA ASN A 99 10.52 20.79 -8.33
C ASN A 99 11.34 21.48 -9.42
N ASP A 100 12.62 21.10 -9.60
CA ASP A 100 13.47 21.66 -10.65
C ASP A 100 13.38 20.81 -11.93
N ASN A 101 12.69 21.34 -12.92
CA ASN A 101 12.52 20.71 -14.23
C ASN A 101 13.77 20.75 -15.11
N SER A 102 14.86 21.39 -14.69
CA SER A 102 16.16 21.34 -15.38
C SER A 102 16.97 20.11 -15.00
N ILE A 103 16.66 19.47 -13.87
CA ILE A 103 17.38 18.30 -13.34
C ILE A 103 16.81 17.02 -13.93
N LYS A 104 17.68 16.22 -14.56
CA LYS A 104 17.34 14.86 -15.01
C LYS A 104 17.22 13.93 -13.82
N LYS A 105 16.17 13.09 -13.81
CA LYS A 105 15.96 12.03 -12.84
C LYS A 105 15.91 10.70 -13.59
N TYR A 106 16.75 9.76 -13.19
CA TYR A 106 16.84 8.44 -13.78
C TYR A 106 15.96 7.49 -12.97
N ILE A 107 14.86 7.01 -13.57
CA ILE A 107 13.82 6.27 -12.84
C ILE A 107 13.79 4.80 -13.22
N ILE A 108 13.28 3.99 -12.28
CA ILE A 108 12.84 2.62 -12.50
C ILE A 108 11.33 2.58 -12.28
N TYR A 109 10.59 2.01 -13.22
CA TYR A 109 9.15 1.95 -13.16
C TYR A 109 8.60 0.66 -13.80
N LYS A 110 7.32 0.37 -13.57
CA LYS A 110 6.61 -0.73 -14.21
C LYS A 110 5.94 -0.25 -15.49
N SER A 111 6.20 -0.98 -16.57
CA SER A 111 5.43 -0.85 -17.81
C SER A 111 4.95 -2.24 -18.22
N TYR A 112 3.62 -2.40 -18.34
CA TYR A 112 2.99 -3.71 -18.46
C TYR A 112 3.39 -4.63 -17.29
N ASN A 113 4.05 -5.77 -17.55
CA ASN A 113 4.57 -6.66 -16.50
C ASN A 113 6.11 -6.75 -16.53
N HIS A 114 6.78 -5.64 -16.85
CA HIS A 114 8.23 -5.56 -16.95
C HIS A 114 8.78 -4.39 -16.14
N VAL A 115 9.99 -4.58 -15.61
CA VAL A 115 10.81 -3.48 -15.08
C VAL A 115 11.33 -2.68 -16.26
N ASN A 116 11.08 -1.37 -16.24
CA ASN A 116 11.56 -0.44 -17.25
C ASN A 116 12.35 0.69 -16.60
N VAL A 117 13.18 1.33 -17.38
CA VAL A 117 14.00 2.47 -16.96
C VAL A 117 13.80 3.62 -17.92
N ASP A 118 13.83 4.84 -17.39
CA ASP A 118 13.66 6.05 -18.19
C ASP A 118 14.42 7.24 -17.59
N VAL A 119 14.40 8.37 -18.29
CA VAL A 119 14.89 9.67 -17.83
C VAL A 119 13.75 10.67 -17.88
N VAL A 120 13.44 11.26 -16.73
CA VAL A 120 12.34 12.20 -16.60
C VAL A 120 12.81 13.50 -15.94
N PHE A 121 12.03 14.57 -16.13
CA PHE A 121 12.28 15.86 -15.50
C PHE A 121 11.24 16.24 -14.44
N THR A 122 10.00 15.78 -14.61
CA THR A 122 8.84 16.25 -13.85
C THR A 122 8.10 15.17 -13.07
N LYS A 123 8.43 13.88 -13.26
CA LYS A 123 7.68 12.77 -12.69
C LYS A 123 8.20 12.40 -11.30
N TYR A 124 7.28 12.22 -10.35
CA TYR A 124 7.56 11.77 -8.99
C TYR A 124 7.53 10.24 -8.93
N GLU A 125 8.67 9.63 -8.60
CA GLU A 125 8.80 8.18 -8.43
C GLU A 125 9.67 7.86 -7.20
N LEU A 126 9.32 6.79 -6.48
CA LEU A 126 10.13 6.34 -5.35
C LEU A 126 11.54 5.91 -5.80
N LEU A 127 11.59 5.20 -6.94
CA LEU A 127 12.84 4.69 -7.52
C LEU A 127 13.40 5.70 -8.54
N ALA A 128 13.94 6.79 -8.01
CA ALA A 128 14.57 7.85 -8.81
C ALA A 128 15.98 8.16 -8.29
N PHE A 129 16.91 8.40 -9.23
CA PHE A 129 18.34 8.54 -8.99
C PHE A 129 18.88 9.74 -9.77
N HIS A 130 20.00 10.31 -9.31
CA HIS A 130 20.66 11.44 -9.96
C HIS A 130 21.39 11.04 -11.23
N THR A 131 21.92 9.82 -11.29
CA THR A 131 22.69 9.35 -12.44
C THR A 131 22.19 7.98 -12.92
N GLN A 132 22.52 7.70 -14.17
CA GLN A 132 22.24 6.42 -14.78
C GLN A 132 22.97 5.28 -14.06
N GLU A 133 24.22 5.52 -13.68
CA GLU A 133 25.07 4.54 -13.00
C GLU A 133 24.46 4.13 -11.65
N GLN A 134 23.98 5.10 -10.86
CA GLN A 134 23.32 4.83 -9.59
C GLN A 134 22.04 3.99 -9.77
N ARG A 135 21.23 4.31 -10.76
CA ARG A 135 20.02 3.55 -11.11
C ARG A 135 20.35 2.13 -11.53
N ASP A 136 21.33 1.96 -12.44
CA ASP A 136 21.67 0.67 -13.02
C ASP A 136 22.35 -0.23 -11.95
N GLU A 137 23.17 0.33 -11.09
CA GLU A 137 23.78 -0.38 -9.96
C GLU A 137 22.71 -0.79 -8.93
N PHE A 138 21.78 0.10 -8.60
CA PHE A 138 20.66 -0.22 -7.71
C PHE A 138 19.82 -1.37 -8.27
N LEU A 139 19.45 -1.31 -9.54
CA LEU A 139 18.65 -2.34 -10.19
C LEU A 139 19.41 -3.68 -10.23
N LYS A 140 20.68 -3.67 -10.57
CA LYS A 140 21.53 -4.88 -10.60
C LYS A 140 21.62 -5.54 -9.23
N ASN A 141 21.78 -4.75 -8.17
CA ASN A 141 21.98 -5.27 -6.81
C ASN A 141 20.66 -5.68 -6.13
N ASN A 142 19.52 -5.13 -6.59
CA ASN A 142 18.22 -5.26 -5.91
C ASN A 142 17.10 -5.67 -6.86
N GLU A 143 17.39 -6.41 -7.92
CA GLU A 143 16.40 -6.74 -8.97
C GLU A 143 15.14 -7.40 -8.43
N GLN A 144 15.28 -8.40 -7.56
CA GLN A 144 14.12 -9.08 -6.99
C GLN A 144 13.30 -8.15 -6.09
N LEU A 145 13.96 -7.31 -5.30
CA LEU A 145 13.30 -6.33 -4.45
C LEU A 145 12.49 -5.30 -5.28
N VAL A 146 13.04 -4.87 -6.42
CA VAL A 146 12.33 -4.00 -7.37
C VAL A 146 11.12 -4.71 -7.98
N LYS A 147 11.26 -5.99 -8.37
CA LYS A 147 10.14 -6.79 -8.89
C LYS A 147 9.03 -6.95 -7.86
N ASP A 148 9.37 -7.28 -6.62
CA ASP A 148 8.41 -7.41 -5.52
C ASP A 148 7.66 -6.10 -5.27
N TYR A 149 8.38 -4.97 -5.20
CA TYR A 149 7.80 -3.64 -5.05
C TYR A 149 6.82 -3.30 -6.18
N LEU A 150 7.22 -3.54 -7.42
CA LEU A 150 6.43 -3.25 -8.61
C LEU A 150 5.36 -4.33 -8.89
N MET A 151 5.25 -5.35 -8.05
CA MET A 151 4.33 -6.48 -8.23
C MET A 151 4.48 -7.15 -9.61
N ILE A 152 5.71 -7.45 -10.00
CA ILE A 152 6.07 -8.13 -11.25
C ILE A 152 6.33 -9.62 -10.94
N GLU A 153 5.82 -10.50 -11.77
CA GLU A 153 6.03 -11.95 -11.70
C GLU A 153 7.09 -12.40 -12.70
#